data_ccb62d8da15fac7de0337330c1e2474c
#
_entry.id   ccb62d8da15fac7de0337330c1e2474c
#
_cell.length_a   1.000
_cell.length_b   1.000
_cell.length_c   1.000
_cell.angle_alpha   90.00
_cell.angle_beta   90.00
_cell.angle_gamma   90.00
#
_symmetry.space_group_name_H-M   'P 1'
#
loop_
_entity.id
_entity.type
_entity.pdbx_description
1 polymer ?
#
loop_
_entity_poly.entity_id
_entity_poly.type
_entity_poly.pdbx_seq_one_letter_code
_entity_poly.pdbx_strand_id
1 'polypeptide(L)'
;MISVSTTMGISPVNVMTSDNGGLSDEQIAQMAVDKIVAVSDNAPDVIRDQAHVFKENVKKLLFHYLILARQEERATIVHTIRNSGNKELADYIRRL
;
A
#
# COMPACT_ATOMS: atom_id res chain seq x y z
N MET A 1 -9.10 -1.96 -13.12
CA MET A 1 -9.08 -2.19 -12.24
C MET A 1 -9.63 -2.96 -11.68
N ILE A 2 -9.80 -3.25 -11.00
CA ILE A 2 -10.26 -4.07 -10.50
C ILE A 2 -10.69 -4.17 -9.28
N SER A 3 -11.73 -4.43 -8.91
CA SER A 3 -12.18 -4.66 -7.64
C SER A 3 -11.93 -5.99 -7.23
N VAL A 4 -10.76 -6.29 -7.15
CA VAL A 4 -10.32 -7.61 -6.80
C VAL A 4 -10.83 -8.05 -5.47
N SER A 5 -10.95 -7.14 -4.55
CA SER A 5 -11.40 -7.48 -3.22
C SER A 5 -12.77 -8.10 -3.18
N THR A 6 -13.63 -7.73 -4.10
CA THR A 6 -15.00 -8.25 -4.09
C THR A 6 -15.08 -9.64 -4.67
N THR A 7 -14.13 -10.03 -5.49
CA THR A 7 -14.17 -11.31 -6.17
C THR A 7 -13.53 -12.43 -5.39
N MET A 8 -12.80 -12.09 -4.35
CA MET A 8 -12.05 -13.09 -3.60
C MET A 8 -12.81 -13.70 -2.44
N GLY A 9 -14.02 -13.30 -2.20
CA GLY A 9 -14.76 -13.78 -1.05
C GLY A 9 -14.18 -13.38 0.29
N ILE A 10 -13.32 -12.40 0.28
CA ILE A 10 -12.71 -11.89 1.49
C ILE A 10 -13.70 -10.98 2.19
N SER A 11 -13.73 -11.04 3.51
CA SER A 11 -14.59 -10.16 4.28
C SER A 11 -14.34 -8.70 3.89
N PRO A 12 -15.34 -7.85 4.05
CA PRO A 12 -15.21 -6.45 3.68
C PRO A 12 -13.95 -5.84 4.24
N VAL A 13 -13.23 -5.17 3.39
CA VAL A 13 -12.05 -4.44 3.82
C VAL A 13 -12.55 -3.16 4.45
N ASN A 14 -12.11 -2.91 5.67
CA ASN A 14 -12.38 -1.62 6.27
C ASN A 14 -11.64 -0.57 5.49
N VAL A 15 -12.38 0.29 4.84
CA VAL A 15 -11.78 1.38 4.11
C VAL A 15 -11.52 2.49 5.10
N MET A 16 -10.26 2.69 5.41
CA MET A 16 -9.87 3.85 6.18
C MET A 16 -9.57 4.97 5.21
N THR A 17 -10.36 6.02 5.29
CA THR A 17 -10.11 7.20 4.46
C THR A 17 -9.31 8.18 5.29
N SER A 18 -8.33 8.79 4.65
CA SER A 18 -7.59 9.88 5.27
C SER A 18 -8.16 11.20 4.78
N ASP A 19 -7.94 12.25 5.55
CA ASP A 19 -8.39 13.59 5.18
C ASP A 19 -7.67 14.12 3.94
N ASN A 20 -6.60 13.46 3.51
CA ASN A 20 -5.80 13.87 2.37
C ASN A 20 -6.17 13.13 1.08
N GLY A 21 -7.32 12.49 1.06
CA GLY A 21 -7.83 11.90 -0.16
C GLY A 21 -7.39 10.48 -0.44
N GLY A 22 -6.61 9.85 0.41
CA GLY A 22 -6.20 8.49 0.17
C GLY A 22 -5.52 7.84 1.37
N LEU A 23 -5.38 6.54 1.32
CA LEU A 23 -4.67 5.81 2.35
C LEU A 23 -3.17 6.05 2.23
N SER A 24 -2.49 6.07 3.37
CA SER A 24 -1.03 6.16 3.38
C SER A 24 -0.41 4.82 2.99
N ASP A 25 0.85 4.86 2.60
CA ASP A 25 1.58 3.63 2.29
C ASP A 25 1.64 2.71 3.50
N GLU A 26 1.77 3.27 4.70
CA GLU A 26 1.79 2.48 5.91
C GLU A 26 0.45 1.79 6.15
N GLN A 27 -0.66 2.49 5.94
CA GLN A 27 -1.99 1.89 6.10
C GLN A 27 -2.21 0.76 5.09
N ILE A 28 -1.80 0.96 3.85
CA ILE A 28 -1.93 -0.07 2.82
C ILE A 28 -1.08 -1.27 3.16
N ALA A 29 0.16 -1.05 3.59
CA ALA A 29 1.05 -2.14 3.98
C ALA A 29 0.48 -2.93 5.15
N GLN A 30 -0.10 -2.25 6.13
CA GLN A 30 -0.71 -2.91 7.28
C GLN A 30 -1.91 -3.75 6.86
N MET A 31 -2.76 -3.22 6.00
CA MET A 31 -3.91 -3.97 5.49
C MET A 31 -3.47 -5.21 4.74
N ALA A 32 -2.44 -5.09 3.93
CA ALA A 32 -1.93 -6.20 3.14
C ALA A 32 -1.32 -7.28 4.03
N VAL A 33 -0.49 -6.89 4.98
CA VAL A 33 0.18 -7.87 5.83
C VAL A 33 -0.82 -8.59 6.74
N ASP A 34 -1.87 -7.91 7.19
CA ASP A 34 -2.89 -8.54 8.00
C ASP A 34 -3.67 -9.61 7.24
N LYS A 35 -3.75 -9.47 5.92
CA LYS A 35 -4.38 -10.48 5.07
C LYS A 35 -3.43 -11.62 4.72
N ILE A 36 -2.15 -11.33 4.61
CA ILE A 36 -1.14 -12.32 4.22
C ILE A 36 -0.76 -13.21 5.40
N VAL A 37 -0.64 -12.62 6.59
CA VAL A 37 -0.17 -13.33 7.77
C VAL A 37 -1.26 -13.27 8.84
N ALA A 38 -1.84 -14.41 9.13
CA ALA A 38 -2.82 -14.54 10.19
C ALA A 38 -2.34 -15.63 11.15
N VAL A 39 -2.46 -15.36 12.43
CA VAL A 39 -2.06 -16.32 13.46
C VAL A 39 -3.20 -16.46 14.46
N SER A 40 -3.53 -17.70 14.78
CA SER A 40 -4.58 -17.98 15.76
C SER A 40 -4.18 -17.45 17.14
N ASP A 41 -5.16 -16.90 17.85
CA ASP A 41 -4.95 -16.48 19.25
C ASP A 41 -4.59 -17.66 20.15
N ASN A 42 -4.89 -18.88 19.73
CA ASN A 42 -4.58 -20.09 20.48
C ASN A 42 -3.21 -20.65 20.15
N ALA A 43 -2.45 -20.01 19.29
CA ALA A 43 -1.11 -20.49 18.97
C ALA A 43 -0.19 -20.33 20.17
N PRO A 44 0.80 -21.23 20.33
CA PRO A 44 1.79 -21.08 21.39
C PRO A 44 2.52 -19.74 21.30
N ASP A 45 2.97 -19.23 22.43
CA ASP A 45 3.61 -17.91 22.50
C ASP A 45 4.80 -17.79 21.55
N VAL A 46 5.61 -18.83 21.44
CA VAL A 46 6.78 -18.83 20.56
C VAL A 46 6.36 -18.62 19.11
N ILE A 47 5.29 -19.29 18.71
CA ILE A 47 4.79 -19.17 17.32
C ILE A 47 4.21 -17.79 17.08
N ARG A 48 3.47 -17.27 18.06
CA ARG A 48 2.91 -15.91 17.93
C ARG A 48 4.01 -14.87 17.87
N ASP A 49 5.06 -15.02 18.66
CA ASP A 49 6.18 -14.08 18.65
C ASP A 49 6.93 -14.12 17.31
N GLN A 50 7.16 -15.32 16.79
CA GLN A 50 7.79 -15.47 15.48
C GLN A 50 6.93 -14.88 14.37
N ALA A 51 5.63 -15.09 14.44
CA ALA A 51 4.71 -14.53 13.45
C ALA A 51 4.71 -13.00 13.50
N HIS A 52 4.79 -12.43 14.71
CA HIS A 52 4.87 -10.99 14.87
C HIS A 52 6.09 -10.40 14.19
N VAL A 53 7.25 -11.01 14.41
CA VAL A 53 8.50 -10.57 13.78
C VAL A 53 8.40 -10.70 12.26
N PHE A 54 7.85 -11.79 11.79
CA PHE A 54 7.67 -12.01 10.36
C PHE A 54 6.74 -10.96 9.75
N LYS A 55 5.62 -10.68 10.42
CA LYS A 55 4.68 -9.65 9.95
C LYS A 55 5.34 -8.30 9.84
N GLU A 56 6.14 -7.92 10.83
CA GLU A 56 6.83 -6.63 10.79
C GLU A 56 7.82 -6.56 9.64
N ASN A 57 8.54 -7.64 9.37
CA ASN A 57 9.48 -7.68 8.26
C ASN A 57 8.77 -7.60 6.92
N VAL A 58 7.66 -8.31 6.77
CA VAL A 58 6.87 -8.26 5.54
C VAL A 58 6.26 -6.88 5.35
N LYS A 59 5.78 -6.27 6.43
CA LYS A 59 5.22 -4.93 6.38
C LYS A 59 6.24 -3.91 5.89
N LYS A 60 7.48 -3.99 6.41
CA LYS A 60 8.55 -3.10 5.98
C LYS A 60 8.86 -3.25 4.50
N LEU A 61 8.87 -4.49 4.03
CA LEU A 61 9.12 -4.77 2.63
C LEU A 61 7.99 -4.21 1.75
N LEU A 62 6.76 -4.43 2.14
CA LEU A 62 5.60 -3.90 1.42
C LEU A 62 5.61 -2.38 1.39
N PHE A 63 5.91 -1.76 2.52
CA PHE A 63 5.99 -0.31 2.61
C PHE A 63 7.02 0.24 1.63
N HIS A 64 8.20 -0.38 1.59
CA HIS A 64 9.26 0.04 0.68
C HIS A 64 8.81 -0.03 -0.78
N TYR A 65 8.18 -1.13 -1.18
CA TYR A 65 7.75 -1.30 -2.57
C TYR A 65 6.53 -0.44 -2.92
N LEU A 66 5.69 -0.12 -1.94
CA LEU A 66 4.59 0.82 -2.18
C LEU A 66 5.12 2.22 -2.46
N ILE A 67 6.14 2.64 -1.72
CA ILE A 67 6.77 3.93 -1.98
C ILE A 67 7.38 3.93 -3.38
N LEU A 68 8.08 2.86 -3.74
CA LEU A 68 8.68 2.75 -5.07
C LEU A 68 7.61 2.79 -6.16
N ALA A 69 6.55 2.03 -6.01
CA ALA A 69 5.46 2.01 -7.00
C ALA A 69 4.83 3.38 -7.17
N ARG A 70 4.64 4.10 -6.07
CA ARG A 70 4.06 5.44 -6.10
C ARG A 70 4.98 6.42 -6.81
N GLN A 71 6.28 6.32 -6.56
CA GLN A 71 7.27 7.18 -7.23
C GLN A 71 7.32 6.89 -8.73
N GLU A 72 7.25 5.62 -9.11
CA GLU A 72 7.26 5.24 -10.53
C GLU A 72 6.00 5.71 -11.24
N GLU A 73 4.86 5.60 -10.61
CA GLU A 73 3.61 6.09 -11.18
C GLU A 73 3.63 7.61 -11.33
N ARG A 74 4.16 8.30 -10.33
CA ARG A 74 4.29 9.76 -10.40
C ARG A 74 5.19 10.17 -11.56
N ALA A 75 6.31 9.47 -11.75
CA ALA A 75 7.21 9.74 -12.85
C ALA A 75 6.50 9.56 -14.19
N THR A 76 5.69 8.53 -14.32
CA THR A 76 4.90 8.28 -15.52
C THR A 76 3.90 9.41 -15.79
N ILE A 77 3.20 9.85 -14.74
CA ILE A 77 2.23 10.93 -14.85
C ILE A 77 2.93 12.23 -15.27
N VAL A 78 4.04 12.55 -14.64
CA VAL A 78 4.81 13.75 -14.95
C VAL A 78 5.27 13.73 -16.41
N HIS A 79 5.78 12.59 -16.85
CA HIS A 79 6.23 12.43 -18.23
C HIS A 79 5.09 12.64 -19.23
N THR A 80 3.95 12.02 -18.94
CA THR A 80 2.76 12.13 -19.81
C THR A 80 2.26 13.56 -19.89
N ILE A 81 2.17 14.24 -18.76
CA ILE A 81 1.69 15.63 -18.72
C ILE A 81 2.67 16.56 -19.42
N ARG A 82 3.96 16.37 -19.23
CA ARG A 82 4.99 17.18 -19.88
C ARG A 82 4.92 17.01 -21.40
N ASN A 83 4.74 15.79 -21.86
CA ASN A 83 4.63 15.50 -23.29
C ASN A 83 3.35 16.06 -23.90
N SER A 84 2.33 16.33 -23.09
CA SER A 84 1.11 16.98 -23.58
C SER A 84 1.26 18.49 -23.69
N GLY A 85 2.39 19.03 -23.28
CA GLY A 85 2.68 20.46 -23.40
C GLY A 85 2.49 21.25 -22.12
N ASN A 86 2.09 20.63 -21.03
CA ASN A 86 1.85 21.35 -19.78
C ASN A 86 3.02 21.14 -18.80
N LYS A 87 4.10 21.87 -19.06
CA LYS A 87 5.31 21.73 -18.24
C LYS A 87 5.15 22.22 -16.82
N GLU A 88 4.37 23.25 -16.62
CA GLU A 88 4.15 23.80 -15.27
C GLU A 88 3.43 22.81 -14.37
N LEU A 89 2.38 22.20 -14.89
CA LEU A 89 1.63 21.19 -14.14
C LEU A 89 2.51 19.97 -13.89
N ALA A 90 3.28 19.54 -14.86
CA ALA A 90 4.20 18.42 -14.69
C ALA A 90 5.20 18.70 -13.55
N ASP A 91 5.77 19.89 -13.54
CA ASP A 91 6.73 20.27 -12.50
C ASP A 91 6.09 20.34 -11.12
N TYR A 92 4.85 20.82 -11.07
CA TYR A 92 4.09 20.85 -9.82
C TYR A 92 3.87 19.44 -9.25
N ILE A 93 3.43 18.53 -10.10
CA ILE A 93 3.18 17.13 -9.68
C ILE A 93 4.48 16.44 -9.27
N ARG A 94 5.55 16.71 -9.97
CA ARG A 94 6.84 16.10 -9.62
C ARG A 94 7.29 16.49 -8.22
N ARG A 95 6.93 17.68 -7.77
CA ARG A 95 7.33 18.15 -6.44
C ARG A 95 6.42 17.68 -5.30
N LEU A 96 5.33 17.02 -5.62
CA LEU A 96 4.49 16.45 -4.59
C LEU A 96 5.21 15.28 -3.93
#